data_e064a3c689de47ea228326c86fa02b33
#
_entry.id   e064a3c689de47ea228326c86fa02b33
#
_cell.length_a   1.000
_cell.length_b   1.000
_cell.length_c   1.000
_cell.angle_alpha   90.00
_cell.angle_beta   90.00
_cell.angle_gamma   90.00
#
_symmetry.space_group_name_H-M   'P 1'
#
loop_
_entity.id
_entity.type
_entity.pdbx_description
1 polymer ?
#
loop_
_entity_poly.entity_id
_entity_poly.type
_entity_poly.pdbx_seq_one_letter_code
_entity_poly.pdbx_strand_id
1 'polypeptide(L)'
;AIAGVAGTMAWSARLSEGAGTQAGPPLPITERPRSEHAALRCLASAGVPVVPMTLAATEDEACEAARRIGGRLVVKIASPDIAHKTDIGGVVLNVEGEAAMRA
;
A
#
# COMPACT_ATOMS: atom_id res chain seq x y z
N ALA A 1 -9.77 13.87 8.33
CA ALA A 1 -8.85 14.97 8.56
C ALA A 1 -8.37 15.02 10.01
N ILE A 2 -9.28 14.97 10.99
CA ILE A 2 -8.92 15.03 12.42
C ILE A 2 -8.05 13.83 12.85
N ALA A 3 -8.36 12.63 12.38
CA ALA A 3 -7.58 11.42 12.67
C ALA A 3 -6.15 11.50 12.11
N GLY A 4 -5.96 12.10 10.93
CA GLY A 4 -4.65 12.30 10.33
C GLY A 4 -3.78 13.28 11.14
N VAL A 5 -4.35 14.36 11.63
CA VAL A 5 -3.67 15.34 12.49
C VAL A 5 -3.24 14.69 13.81
N ALA A 6 -4.14 13.95 14.47
CA ALA A 6 -3.82 13.24 15.71
C ALA A 6 -2.70 12.22 15.52
N GLY A 7 -2.69 11.47 14.43
CA GLY A 7 -1.62 10.53 14.08
C GLY A 7 -0.28 11.21 13.88
N THR A 8 -0.25 12.36 13.20
CA THR A 8 0.96 13.16 12.99
C THR A 8 1.52 13.71 14.29
N MET A 9 0.67 14.21 15.19
CA MET A 9 1.08 14.71 16.51
C MET A 9 1.65 13.59 17.39
N ALA A 10 1.04 12.42 17.42
CA ALA A 10 1.53 11.25 18.15
C ALA A 10 2.91 10.81 17.63
N TRP A 11 3.11 10.83 16.33
CA TRP A 11 4.39 10.49 15.71
C TRP A 11 5.49 11.50 16.05
N SER A 12 5.19 12.79 15.99
CA SER A 12 6.11 13.87 16.39
C SER A 12 6.52 13.75 17.86
N ALA A 13 5.57 13.42 18.75
CA ALA A 13 5.87 13.19 20.16
C ALA A 13 6.85 12.04 20.37
N ARG A 14 6.69 10.93 19.63
CA ARG A 14 7.62 9.80 19.67
C ARG A 14 9.02 10.17 19.21
N LEU A 15 9.15 10.99 18.19
CA LEU A 15 10.45 11.49 17.72
C LEU A 15 11.13 12.38 18.77
N SER A 16 10.35 13.20 19.48
CA SER A 16 10.85 14.09 20.53
C SER A 16 11.34 13.34 21.76
N GLU A 17 10.77 12.19 22.08
CA GLU A 17 11.15 11.35 23.20
C GLU A 17 12.50 10.65 23.01
N GLY A 18 13.11 10.81 21.84
CA GLY A 18 14.44 10.23 21.56
C GLY A 18 14.46 8.71 21.71
N ALA A 19 13.32 8.06 21.55
CA ALA A 19 13.25 6.62 21.49
C ALA A 19 14.14 6.15 20.34
N GLY A 20 15.39 5.89 20.66
CA GLY A 20 16.38 5.36 19.75
C GLY A 20 15.77 4.09 19.14
N THR A 21 15.34 4.19 17.94
CA THR A 21 14.98 3.04 17.15
C THR A 21 16.27 2.25 17.03
N GLN A 22 16.42 1.21 17.82
CA GLN A 22 17.46 0.23 17.52
C GLN A 22 17.18 -0.26 16.11
N ALA A 23 18.02 0.17 15.19
CA ALA A 23 17.94 -0.35 13.84
C ALA A 23 18.03 -1.87 13.94
N GLY A 24 16.97 -2.55 13.58
CA GLY A 24 16.97 -4.00 13.44
C GLY A 24 18.02 -4.42 12.41
N PRO A 25 18.28 -5.71 12.26
CA PRO A 25 19.18 -6.19 11.23
C PRO A 25 18.71 -5.67 9.86
N PRO A 26 19.64 -5.33 8.96
CA PRO A 26 19.28 -4.84 7.64
C PRO A 26 18.39 -5.87 6.92
N LEU A 27 17.37 -5.39 6.21
CA LEU A 27 16.53 -6.24 5.38
C LEU A 27 17.37 -6.90 4.30
N PRO A 28 17.21 -8.20 4.05
CA PRO A 28 17.91 -8.88 2.96
C PRO A 28 17.31 -8.49 1.61
N ILE A 29 17.46 -7.23 1.23
CA ILE A 29 17.00 -6.73 -0.06
C ILE A 29 18.12 -6.95 -1.06
N THR A 30 17.97 -7.97 -1.90
CA THR A 30 18.92 -8.29 -2.97
C THR A 30 18.75 -7.40 -4.19
N GLU A 31 17.54 -6.88 -4.40
CA GLU A 31 17.22 -5.98 -5.51
C GLU A 31 16.35 -4.83 -5.03
N ARG A 32 16.56 -3.66 -5.62
CA ARG A 32 15.71 -2.49 -5.35
C ARG A 32 14.30 -2.73 -5.92
N PRO A 33 13.25 -2.69 -5.10
CA PRO A 33 11.90 -2.84 -5.60
C PRO A 33 11.54 -1.68 -6.56
N ARG A 34 11.02 -2.03 -7.73
CA ARG A 34 10.68 -1.07 -8.80
C ARG A 34 9.21 -0.66 -8.82
N SER A 35 8.39 -1.28 -7.99
CA SER A 35 6.96 -0.97 -7.88
C SER A 35 6.54 -0.93 -6.43
N GLU A 36 5.41 -0.26 -6.14
CA GLU A 36 4.81 -0.24 -4.82
C GLU A 36 4.48 -1.67 -4.34
N HIS A 37 3.92 -2.49 -5.22
CA HIS A 37 3.61 -3.88 -4.91
C HIS A 37 4.86 -4.68 -4.50
N ALA A 38 5.95 -4.55 -5.25
CA ALA A 38 7.21 -5.20 -4.92
C ALA A 38 7.80 -4.69 -3.59
N ALA A 39 7.71 -3.39 -3.32
CA ALA A 39 8.16 -2.80 -2.07
C ALA A 39 7.35 -3.31 -0.87
N LEU A 40 6.04 -3.37 -0.96
CA LEU A 40 5.17 -3.90 0.09
C LEU A 40 5.40 -5.39 0.32
N ARG A 41 5.61 -6.18 -0.72
CA ARG A 41 5.98 -7.60 -0.58
C ARG A 41 7.32 -7.77 0.14
N CYS A 42 8.30 -6.94 -0.18
CA CYS A 42 9.60 -6.94 0.48
C CYS A 42 9.46 -6.63 1.98
N LEU A 43 8.69 -5.62 2.35
CA LEU A 43 8.40 -5.28 3.74
C LEU A 43 7.66 -6.40 4.46
N ALA A 44 6.66 -7.00 3.83
CA ALA A 44 5.92 -8.13 4.41
C ALA A 44 6.83 -9.33 4.67
N SER A 45 7.75 -9.64 3.78
CA SER A 45 8.72 -10.73 3.96
C SER A 45 9.68 -10.47 5.12
N ALA A 46 9.89 -9.22 5.49
CA ALA A 46 10.70 -8.80 6.63
C ALA A 46 9.91 -8.75 7.96
N GLY A 47 8.64 -9.13 7.96
CA GLY A 47 7.78 -9.11 9.13
C GLY A 47 7.11 -7.77 9.42
N VAL A 48 7.21 -6.79 8.51
CA VAL A 48 6.51 -5.51 8.64
C VAL A 48 5.04 -5.70 8.27
N PRO A 49 4.08 -5.27 9.12
CA PRO A 49 2.68 -5.30 8.78
C PRO A 49 2.39 -4.41 7.57
N VAL A 50 1.75 -4.96 6.56
CA VAL A 50 1.33 -4.24 5.37
C VAL A 50 -0.17 -4.42 5.13
N VAL A 51 -0.78 -3.50 4.40
CA VAL A 51 -2.18 -3.63 4.01
C VAL A 51 -2.38 -4.85 3.10
N PRO A 52 -3.54 -5.52 3.17
CA PRO A 52 -3.87 -6.57 2.22
C PRO A 52 -3.81 -6.03 0.79
N MET A 53 -3.13 -6.73 -0.09
CA MET A 53 -2.99 -6.33 -1.50
C MET A 53 -2.95 -7.55 -2.40
N THR A 54 -3.43 -7.39 -3.60
CA THR A 54 -3.38 -8.41 -4.65
C THR A 54 -3.07 -7.74 -5.98
N LEU A 55 -2.17 -8.33 -6.74
CA LEU A 55 -1.91 -7.95 -8.11
C LEU A 55 -2.89 -8.71 -9.02
N ALA A 56 -3.58 -8.00 -9.88
CA ALA A 56 -4.51 -8.55 -10.84
C ALA A 56 -4.09 -8.16 -12.25
N ALA A 57 -4.08 -9.11 -13.17
CA ALA A 57 -3.78 -8.88 -14.57
C ALA A 57 -5.05 -8.72 -15.43
N THR A 58 -6.18 -9.20 -14.91
CA THR A 58 -7.48 -9.14 -15.58
C THR A 58 -8.54 -8.53 -14.67
N GLU A 59 -9.63 -8.09 -15.29
CA GLU A 59 -10.79 -7.56 -14.55
C GLU A 59 -11.40 -8.61 -13.63
N ASP A 60 -11.50 -9.86 -14.06
CA ASP A 60 -12.05 -10.95 -13.25
C ASP A 60 -11.19 -11.25 -12.03
N GLU A 61 -9.87 -11.25 -12.19
CA GLU A 61 -8.94 -11.37 -11.06
C GLU A 61 -9.07 -10.21 -10.08
N ALA A 62 -9.27 -9.00 -10.59
CA ALA A 62 -9.50 -7.82 -9.74
C ALA A 62 -10.80 -7.94 -8.95
N CYS A 63 -11.88 -8.40 -9.58
CA CYS A 63 -13.15 -8.65 -8.91
C CYS A 63 -13.05 -9.75 -7.83
N GLU A 64 -12.32 -10.82 -8.11
CA GLU A 64 -12.10 -11.87 -7.13
C GLU A 64 -11.26 -11.38 -5.95
N ALA A 65 -10.21 -10.62 -6.21
CA ALA A 65 -9.41 -9.98 -5.18
C ALA A 65 -10.25 -9.03 -4.31
N ALA A 66 -11.13 -8.25 -4.93
CA ALA A 66 -12.04 -7.36 -4.22
C ALA A 66 -12.98 -8.11 -3.27
N ARG A 67 -13.55 -9.24 -3.70
CA ARG A 67 -14.38 -10.08 -2.84
C ARG A 67 -13.60 -10.66 -1.67
N ARG A 68 -12.36 -11.04 -1.90
CA ARG A 68 -11.48 -11.64 -0.88
C ARG A 68 -11.03 -10.64 0.17
N ILE A 69 -10.61 -9.44 -0.26
CA ILE A 69 -10.13 -8.39 0.64
C ILE A 69 -11.32 -7.76 1.39
N GLY A 70 -12.41 -7.48 0.68
CA GLY A 70 -13.62 -6.88 1.22
C GLY A 70 -13.50 -5.39 1.56
N GLY A 71 -14.64 -4.75 1.81
CA GLY A 71 -14.71 -3.34 2.18
C GLY A 71 -14.36 -2.37 1.05
N ARG A 72 -13.99 -1.17 1.42
CA ARG A 72 -13.56 -0.13 0.48
C ARG A 72 -12.10 -0.33 0.08
N LEU A 73 -11.85 -0.32 -1.20
CA LEU A 73 -10.56 -0.59 -1.80
C LEU A 73 -10.00 0.64 -2.52
N VAL A 74 -8.71 0.62 -2.70
CA VAL A 74 -7.99 1.49 -3.63
C VAL A 74 -7.44 0.62 -4.75
N VAL A 75 -7.75 0.98 -5.97
CA VAL A 75 -7.24 0.33 -7.18
C VAL A 75 -6.18 1.22 -7.79
N LYS A 76 -5.03 0.64 -8.09
CA LYS A 76 -3.89 1.38 -8.65
C LYS A 76 -3.31 0.64 -9.84
N ILE A 77 -2.86 1.39 -10.84
CA ILE A 77 -2.06 0.80 -11.91
C ILE A 77 -0.75 0.26 -11.32
N ALA A 78 -0.45 -0.99 -11.62
CA ALA A 78 0.81 -1.63 -11.26
C ALA A 78 1.77 -1.58 -12.44
N SER A 79 2.58 -0.54 -12.52
CA SER A 79 3.62 -0.42 -13.54
C SER A 79 4.89 0.13 -12.91
N PRO A 80 6.06 -0.45 -13.19
CA PRO A 80 7.34 0.07 -12.74
C PRO A 80 7.73 1.37 -13.43
N ASP A 81 7.16 1.65 -14.61
CA ASP A 81 7.48 2.82 -15.43
C ASP A 81 6.66 4.07 -15.07
N ILE A 82 5.64 3.90 -14.22
CA ILE A 82 4.75 4.98 -13.80
C ILE A 82 4.97 5.29 -12.33
N ALA A 83 5.74 6.35 -12.06
CA ALA A 83 6.05 6.78 -10.68
C ALA A 83 4.89 7.58 -10.06
N HIS A 84 4.23 8.45 -10.83
CA HIS A 84 3.16 9.34 -10.37
C HIS A 84 1.80 8.90 -10.91
N LYS A 85 1.26 7.83 -10.36
CA LYS A 85 0.01 7.20 -10.82
C LYS A 85 -1.21 8.10 -10.72
N THR A 86 -1.23 8.98 -9.72
CA THR A 86 -2.34 9.92 -9.51
C THR A 86 -2.44 10.95 -10.62
N ASP A 87 -1.32 11.40 -11.16
CA ASP A 87 -1.28 12.45 -12.19
C ASP A 87 -1.89 11.99 -13.52
N ILE A 88 -1.89 10.68 -13.76
CA ILE A 88 -2.46 10.07 -14.97
C ILE A 88 -3.81 9.40 -14.73
N GLY A 89 -4.44 9.61 -13.58
CA GLY A 89 -5.67 8.94 -13.22
C GLY A 89 -5.52 7.44 -12.92
N GLY A 90 -4.31 7.00 -12.65
CA GLY A 90 -4.00 5.59 -12.38
C GLY A 90 -4.30 5.12 -10.94
N VAL A 91 -5.06 5.91 -10.19
CA VAL A 91 -5.50 5.59 -8.83
C VAL A 91 -7.00 5.85 -8.70
N VAL A 92 -7.75 4.83 -8.35
CA VAL A 92 -9.19 4.93 -8.08
C VAL A 92 -9.44 4.61 -6.62
N LEU A 93 -10.06 5.57 -5.93
CA LEU A 93 -10.38 5.47 -4.50
C LEU A 93 -11.82 5.01 -4.30
N ASN A 94 -12.08 4.47 -3.11
CA ASN A 94 -13.43 4.10 -2.65
C ASN A 94 -14.15 3.09 -3.56
N VAL A 95 -13.42 2.16 -4.14
CA VAL A 95 -14.00 1.06 -4.92
C VAL A 95 -14.62 0.06 -3.95
N GLU A 96 -15.90 -0.16 -4.04
CA GLU A 96 -16.64 -1.09 -3.18
C GLU A 96 -17.54 -1.99 -4.02
N GLY A 97 -17.27 -3.29 -3.92
CA GLY A 97 -18.02 -4.31 -4.64
C GLY A 97 -17.62 -4.48 -6.12
N GLU A 98 -18.16 -5.53 -6.72
CA GLU A 98 -17.83 -5.93 -8.09
C GLU A 98 -18.26 -4.90 -9.15
N ALA A 99 -19.45 -4.30 -8.97
CA ALA A 99 -19.96 -3.31 -9.91
C ALA A 99 -19.04 -2.08 -10.01
N ALA A 100 -18.53 -1.59 -8.88
CA ALA A 100 -17.59 -0.49 -8.85
C ALA A 100 -16.21 -0.87 -9.40
N MET A 101 -15.84 -2.14 -9.27
CA MET A 101 -14.57 -2.66 -9.82
C MET A 101 -14.60 -2.73 -11.34
N ARG A 102 -15.77 -3.04 -11.94
CA ARG A 102 -15.96 -3.13 -13.38
C ARG A 102 -16.26 -1.79 -14.06
N ALA A 103 -16.61 -0.81 -13.26
CA ALA A 103 -16.89 0.54 -13.78
C ALA A 103 -15.60 1.29 -14.14
#